data_19317bba43ca6819ecc36724678dc942
#
_entry.id   19317bba43ca6819ecc36724678dc942
#
_cell.length_a   1.000
_cell.length_b   1.000
_cell.length_c   1.000
_cell.angle_alpha   90.00
_cell.angle_beta   90.00
_cell.angle_gamma   90.00
#
_symmetry.space_group_name_H-M   'P 1'
#
loop_
_entity.id
_entity.type
_entity.pdbx_description
1 polymer ?
#
loop_
_entity_poly.entity_id
_entity_poly.type
_entity_poly.pdbx_seq_one_letter_code
_entity_poly.pdbx_strand_id
1 'polypeptide(L)'
;MKKQKVFIIAGPTASGKSGLALSLAEKIGGEIVNADAFQVYKGLQILTARPTPEEMHGIPHHLYGYADNDAQEDVAGWVQKAANVIPEIKNPIVVGGTGLYLSVLMNGLSPIPDVSPEIRKEVRLMDPKEVVAKLEKGTVPRDIQRQRRALEILLETGQPIEYFQNLPKKNYIDADFYPVVLLPPREKLYARIEKRLIQMLEQNVVEEVQKLLVSSASGGVMKAIGVRELIDFIEKRCDLQTAAEKILLSTRHYAKRQMTWFRHQMPSAKILKTPEVTDVITL
;
A
#
# COMPACT_ATOMS: atom_id res chain seq x y z
N MET A 1 -23.24 18.44 -13.85
CA MET A 1 -21.96 18.21 -14.56
C MET A 1 -21.66 16.71 -14.53
N LYS A 2 -21.04 16.15 -15.59
CA LYS A 2 -20.63 14.74 -15.59
C LYS A 2 -19.41 14.58 -14.69
N LYS A 3 -19.45 13.60 -13.78
CA LYS A 3 -18.31 13.32 -12.90
C LYS A 3 -17.10 12.83 -13.70
N GLN A 4 -15.90 13.09 -13.18
CA GLN A 4 -14.67 12.60 -13.77
C GLN A 4 -14.61 11.06 -13.66
N LYS A 5 -14.23 10.39 -14.75
CA LYS A 5 -13.95 8.95 -14.72
C LYS A 5 -12.55 8.69 -14.16
N VAL A 6 -12.45 7.80 -13.17
CA VAL A 6 -11.18 7.38 -12.57
C VAL A 6 -11.05 5.86 -12.70
N PHE A 7 -10.08 5.40 -13.47
CA PHE A 7 -9.79 3.97 -13.57
C PHE A 7 -8.95 3.52 -12.36
N ILE A 8 -9.30 2.38 -11.77
CA ILE A 8 -8.54 1.78 -10.67
C ILE A 8 -8.05 0.41 -11.10
N ILE A 9 -6.73 0.23 -11.15
CA ILE A 9 -6.09 -1.06 -11.45
C ILE A 9 -5.45 -1.58 -10.17
N ALA A 10 -6.16 -2.49 -9.52
CA ALA A 10 -5.78 -3.09 -8.27
C ALA A 10 -5.28 -4.53 -8.46
N GLY A 11 -4.55 -5.03 -7.47
CA GLY A 11 -4.11 -6.42 -7.46
C GLY A 11 -2.91 -6.67 -6.56
N PRO A 12 -2.60 -7.92 -6.25
CA PRO A 12 -1.47 -8.27 -5.40
C PRO A 12 -0.13 -7.88 -6.06
N THR A 13 0.93 -7.87 -5.25
CA THR A 13 2.28 -7.72 -5.78
C THR A 13 2.55 -8.78 -6.85
N ALA A 14 3.32 -8.45 -7.88
CA ALA A 14 3.64 -9.30 -9.04
C ALA A 14 2.43 -9.75 -9.90
N SER A 15 1.24 -9.14 -9.74
CA SER A 15 0.06 -9.49 -10.58
C SER A 15 0.21 -9.06 -12.04
N GLY A 16 1.01 -8.06 -12.35
CA GLY A 16 1.12 -7.44 -13.68
C GLY A 16 0.30 -6.15 -13.81
N LYS A 17 -0.23 -5.62 -12.70
CA LYS A 17 -1.06 -4.41 -12.68
C LYS A 17 -0.38 -3.17 -13.29
N SER A 18 0.94 -2.99 -13.07
CA SER A 18 1.67 -1.82 -13.61
C SER A 18 1.75 -1.85 -15.14
N GLY A 19 2.04 -3.02 -15.73
CA GLY A 19 2.02 -3.17 -17.18
C GLY A 19 0.62 -2.95 -17.79
N LEU A 20 -0.44 -3.46 -17.13
CA LEU A 20 -1.81 -3.21 -17.56
C LEU A 20 -2.16 -1.71 -17.52
N ALA A 21 -1.73 -1.02 -16.46
CA ALA A 21 -1.97 0.42 -16.29
C ALA A 21 -1.22 1.24 -17.36
N LEU A 22 0.03 0.88 -17.63
CA LEU A 22 0.84 1.53 -18.65
C LEU A 22 0.19 1.38 -20.03
N SER A 23 -0.20 0.16 -20.41
CA SER A 23 -0.88 -0.11 -21.69
C SER A 23 -2.25 0.59 -21.77
N LEU A 24 -2.97 0.77 -20.66
CA LEU A 24 -4.19 1.56 -20.63
C LEU A 24 -3.87 3.05 -20.84
N ALA A 25 -2.86 3.58 -20.14
CA ALA A 25 -2.46 4.98 -20.25
C ALA A 25 -2.05 5.34 -21.68
N GLU A 26 -1.28 4.49 -22.36
CA GLU A 26 -0.91 4.64 -23.79
C GLU A 26 -2.15 4.73 -24.69
N LYS A 27 -3.17 3.90 -24.44
CA LYS A 27 -4.37 3.85 -25.28
C LYS A 27 -5.32 5.02 -25.11
N ILE A 28 -5.46 5.54 -23.87
CA ILE A 28 -6.46 6.58 -23.59
C ILE A 28 -5.84 7.97 -23.39
N GLY A 29 -4.51 8.11 -23.51
CA GLY A 29 -3.80 9.34 -23.16
C GLY A 29 -3.98 9.65 -21.67
N GLY A 30 -3.78 8.66 -20.81
CA GLY A 30 -3.95 8.74 -19.36
C GLY A 30 -2.63 8.94 -18.63
N GLU A 31 -2.74 9.25 -17.33
CA GLU A 31 -1.60 9.38 -16.42
C GLU A 31 -1.79 8.46 -15.20
N ILE A 32 -0.69 8.00 -14.64
CA ILE A 32 -0.69 6.99 -13.58
C ILE A 32 -0.52 7.65 -12.21
N VAL A 33 -1.36 7.23 -11.24
CA VAL A 33 -1.29 7.67 -9.85
C VAL A 33 -1.03 6.47 -8.95
N ASN A 34 0.03 6.51 -8.15
CA ASN A 34 0.42 5.42 -7.28
C ASN A 34 -0.52 5.26 -6.08
N ALA A 35 -0.93 4.00 -5.81
CA ALA A 35 -1.66 3.59 -4.60
C ALA A 35 -0.95 2.42 -3.89
N ASP A 36 0.38 2.46 -3.80
CA ASP A 36 1.19 1.53 -3.02
C ASP A 36 1.92 2.28 -1.89
N ALA A 37 1.73 1.83 -0.64
CA ALA A 37 2.22 2.50 0.55
C ALA A 37 3.75 2.49 0.71
N PHE A 38 4.47 1.66 -0.05
CA PHE A 38 5.93 1.60 0.01
C PHE A 38 6.60 2.26 -1.19
N GLN A 39 5.95 2.33 -2.33
CA GLN A 39 6.47 3.03 -3.51
C GLN A 39 6.43 4.56 -3.38
N VAL A 40 5.86 5.08 -2.31
CA VAL A 40 5.86 6.51 -1.99
C VAL A 40 7.21 7.01 -1.49
N TYR A 41 8.06 6.14 -0.93
CA TYR A 41 9.35 6.52 -0.34
C TYR A 41 10.46 6.63 -1.38
N LYS A 42 11.32 7.65 -1.23
CA LYS A 42 12.46 7.92 -2.13
C LYS A 42 13.50 6.79 -2.10
N GLY A 43 13.80 6.26 -0.92
CA GLY A 43 14.95 5.38 -0.69
C GLY A 43 14.78 3.93 -1.13
N LEU A 44 13.60 3.49 -1.55
CA LEU A 44 13.34 2.11 -1.98
C LEU A 44 12.73 2.07 -3.38
N GLN A 45 13.56 1.89 -4.40
CA GLN A 45 13.11 1.70 -5.78
C GLN A 45 13.13 0.22 -6.18
N ILE A 46 14.24 -0.47 -5.96
CA ILE A 46 14.42 -1.88 -6.33
C ILE A 46 13.53 -2.77 -5.48
N LEU A 47 13.64 -2.65 -4.16
CA LEU A 47 12.91 -3.53 -3.22
C LEU A 47 11.38 -3.39 -3.34
N THR A 48 10.88 -2.21 -3.64
CA THR A 48 9.44 -1.99 -3.84
C THR A 48 8.99 -2.24 -5.28
N ALA A 49 9.94 -2.43 -6.20
CA ALA A 49 9.72 -2.45 -7.64
C ALA A 49 8.95 -1.21 -8.12
N ARG A 50 9.36 -0.04 -7.63
CA ARG A 50 8.88 1.24 -8.14
C ARG A 50 9.42 1.42 -9.57
N PRO A 51 8.59 1.84 -10.54
CA PRO A 51 9.02 1.93 -11.93
C PRO A 51 10.17 2.93 -12.10
N THR A 52 11.11 2.59 -12.98
CA THR A 52 12.18 3.50 -13.42
C THR A 52 11.64 4.48 -14.48
N PRO A 53 12.34 5.60 -14.78
CA PRO A 53 11.95 6.50 -15.86
C PRO A 53 11.78 5.79 -17.21
N GLU A 54 12.62 4.78 -17.50
CA GLU A 54 12.55 3.99 -18.72
C GLU A 54 11.28 3.14 -18.76
N GLU A 55 10.92 2.52 -17.63
CA GLU A 55 9.70 1.71 -17.49
C GLU A 55 8.42 2.55 -17.50
N MET A 56 8.51 3.87 -17.29
CA MET A 56 7.37 4.79 -17.39
C MET A 56 6.99 5.16 -18.83
N HIS A 57 7.82 4.86 -19.82
CA HIS A 57 7.59 5.12 -21.26
C HIS A 57 7.16 6.58 -21.58
N GLY A 58 7.65 7.53 -20.82
CA GLY A 58 7.28 8.94 -20.98
C GLY A 58 5.88 9.32 -20.48
N ILE A 59 5.13 8.39 -19.89
CA ILE A 59 3.83 8.66 -19.27
C ILE A 59 4.05 9.29 -17.88
N PRO A 60 3.34 10.38 -17.54
CA PRO A 60 3.42 10.95 -16.20
C PRO A 60 2.97 9.95 -15.12
N HIS A 61 3.81 9.81 -14.09
CA HIS A 61 3.57 8.96 -12.93
C HIS A 61 3.59 9.82 -11.66
N HIS A 62 2.48 9.86 -10.96
CA HIS A 62 2.27 10.69 -9.78
C HIS A 62 2.31 9.87 -8.49
N LEU A 63 2.72 10.51 -7.42
CA LEU A 63 2.79 9.96 -6.05
C LEU A 63 3.74 8.77 -5.90
N TYR A 64 4.79 8.71 -6.71
CA TYR A 64 5.91 7.82 -6.54
C TYR A 64 7.10 8.56 -5.94
N GLY A 65 7.77 7.96 -4.94
CA GLY A 65 9.02 8.47 -4.39
C GLY A 65 8.98 9.93 -3.90
N TYR A 66 7.87 10.40 -3.38
CA TYR A 66 7.74 11.76 -2.87
C TYR A 66 8.08 11.91 -1.40
N ALA A 67 7.97 10.82 -0.64
CA ALA A 67 8.18 10.82 0.80
C ALA A 67 9.66 10.58 1.16
N ASP A 68 10.17 11.34 2.10
CA ASP A 68 11.50 11.12 2.67
C ASP A 68 11.53 9.86 3.54
N ASN A 69 12.74 9.31 3.77
CA ASN A 69 12.90 8.01 4.41
C ASN A 69 12.57 8.00 5.92
N ASP A 70 12.50 9.16 6.56
CA ASP A 70 12.08 9.37 7.94
C ASP A 70 10.59 9.69 8.08
N ALA A 71 9.90 9.95 6.96
CA ALA A 71 8.48 10.29 6.96
C ALA A 71 7.60 9.12 7.44
N GLN A 72 6.52 9.48 8.13
CA GLN A 72 5.45 8.55 8.53
C GLN A 72 4.24 8.80 7.62
N GLU A 73 4.29 8.24 6.41
CA GLU A 73 3.15 8.32 5.49
C GLU A 73 2.02 7.39 5.93
N ASP A 74 0.80 7.91 5.90
CA ASP A 74 -0.41 7.15 6.18
C ASP A 74 -1.47 7.36 5.09
N VAL A 75 -2.60 6.68 5.26
CA VAL A 75 -3.69 6.74 4.28
C VAL A 75 -4.33 8.12 4.19
N ALA A 76 -4.37 8.88 5.29
CA ALA A 76 -4.99 10.21 5.33
C ALA A 76 -4.13 11.22 4.55
N GLY A 77 -2.81 11.22 4.76
CA GLY A 77 -1.87 12.04 4.02
C GLY A 77 -1.84 11.68 2.53
N TRP A 78 -1.84 10.38 2.22
CA TRP A 78 -1.85 9.92 0.83
C TRP A 78 -3.14 10.34 0.09
N VAL A 79 -4.34 10.14 0.68
CA VAL A 79 -5.59 10.46 0.00
C VAL A 79 -5.77 11.95 -0.23
N GLN A 80 -5.24 12.82 0.66
CA GLN A 80 -5.23 14.26 0.43
C GLN A 80 -4.36 14.63 -0.77
N LYS A 81 -3.17 14.03 -0.89
CA LYS A 81 -2.29 14.24 -2.07
C LYS A 81 -2.96 13.74 -3.36
N ALA A 82 -3.61 12.56 -3.30
CA ALA A 82 -4.36 12.00 -4.43
C ALA A 82 -5.53 12.92 -4.84
N ALA A 83 -6.23 13.51 -3.87
CA ALA A 83 -7.33 14.45 -4.12
C ALA A 83 -6.87 15.76 -4.77
N ASN A 84 -5.63 16.16 -4.59
CA ASN A 84 -5.06 17.33 -5.26
C ASN A 84 -4.57 17.02 -6.69
N VAL A 85 -4.11 15.79 -6.93
CA VAL A 85 -3.51 15.40 -8.22
C VAL A 85 -4.56 14.88 -9.20
N ILE A 86 -5.46 14.00 -8.77
CA ILE A 86 -6.41 13.32 -9.66
C ILE A 86 -7.31 14.27 -10.46
N PRO A 87 -7.87 15.34 -9.88
CA PRO A 87 -8.72 16.27 -10.62
C PRO A 87 -8.04 17.00 -11.79
N GLU A 88 -6.71 17.18 -11.72
CA GLU A 88 -5.91 17.85 -12.75
C GLU A 88 -5.59 16.93 -13.95
N ILE A 89 -5.79 15.64 -13.81
CA ILE A 89 -5.48 14.63 -14.85
C ILE A 89 -6.73 14.37 -15.68
N LYS A 90 -6.60 14.45 -17.01
CA LYS A 90 -7.73 14.20 -17.91
C LYS A 90 -8.27 12.78 -17.82
N ASN A 91 -7.40 11.78 -17.80
CA ASN A 91 -7.75 10.34 -17.72
C ASN A 91 -6.91 9.68 -16.61
N PRO A 92 -7.26 9.86 -15.33
CA PRO A 92 -6.48 9.32 -14.22
C PRO A 92 -6.63 7.81 -14.08
N ILE A 93 -5.49 7.13 -13.89
CA ILE A 93 -5.39 5.69 -13.67
C ILE A 93 -4.69 5.45 -12.35
N VAL A 94 -5.44 5.06 -11.33
CA VAL A 94 -4.90 4.77 -10.00
C VAL A 94 -4.45 3.32 -9.94
N VAL A 95 -3.18 3.08 -9.59
CA VAL A 95 -2.57 1.75 -9.63
C VAL A 95 -1.96 1.39 -8.28
N GLY A 96 -2.36 0.26 -7.70
CA GLY A 96 -1.72 -0.16 -6.47
C GLY A 96 -2.19 -1.47 -5.88
N GLY A 97 -1.45 -1.90 -4.85
CA GLY A 97 -1.74 -3.10 -4.06
C GLY A 97 -2.20 -2.80 -2.63
N THR A 98 -2.19 -1.53 -2.20
CA THR A 98 -2.59 -1.13 -0.87
C THR A 98 -4.10 -0.94 -0.82
N GLY A 99 -4.82 -2.02 -0.48
CA GLY A 99 -6.29 -2.02 -0.50
C GLY A 99 -6.90 -0.90 0.34
N LEU A 100 -6.31 -0.56 1.49
CA LEU A 100 -6.81 0.54 2.33
C LEU A 100 -6.78 1.89 1.59
N TYR A 101 -5.71 2.18 0.82
CA TYR A 101 -5.61 3.42 0.03
C TYR A 101 -6.74 3.50 -0.99
N LEU A 102 -6.95 2.42 -1.74
CA LEU A 102 -8.01 2.34 -2.74
C LEU A 102 -9.41 2.43 -2.13
N SER A 103 -9.61 1.76 -0.97
CA SER A 103 -10.90 1.83 -0.26
C SER A 103 -11.21 3.24 0.21
N VAL A 104 -10.22 3.94 0.79
CA VAL A 104 -10.41 5.33 1.27
C VAL A 104 -10.65 6.29 0.11
N LEU A 105 -9.95 6.10 -1.01
CA LEU A 105 -10.16 6.92 -2.21
C LEU A 105 -11.61 6.82 -2.72
N MET A 106 -12.15 5.60 -2.78
CA MET A 106 -13.50 5.34 -3.33
C MET A 106 -14.63 5.60 -2.33
N ASN A 107 -14.40 5.31 -1.06
CA ASN A 107 -15.46 5.24 -0.05
C ASN A 107 -15.32 6.28 1.07
N GLY A 108 -14.28 7.11 1.01
CA GLY A 108 -13.98 8.08 2.05
C GLY A 108 -13.31 7.49 3.30
N LEU A 109 -12.90 8.37 4.20
CA LEU A 109 -12.25 8.05 5.47
C LEU A 109 -13.16 8.43 6.64
N SER A 110 -13.26 7.54 7.64
CA SER A 110 -13.95 7.83 8.89
C SER A 110 -13.27 9.00 9.61
N PRO A 111 -14.03 9.93 10.22
CA PRO A 111 -13.50 11.13 10.88
C PRO A 111 -12.91 10.79 12.26
N ILE A 112 -11.91 9.90 12.30
CA ILE A 112 -11.23 9.53 13.53
C ILE A 112 -10.29 10.68 13.92
N PRO A 113 -10.38 11.23 15.15
CA PRO A 113 -9.50 12.29 15.61
C PRO A 113 -8.03 11.90 15.64
N ASP A 114 -7.18 12.90 15.56
CA ASP A 114 -5.75 12.72 15.83
C ASP A 114 -5.52 12.37 17.29
N VAL A 115 -4.48 11.59 17.54
CA VAL A 115 -4.08 11.19 18.89
C VAL A 115 -2.77 11.89 19.23
N SER A 116 -2.70 12.41 20.44
CA SER A 116 -1.50 13.08 20.97
C SER A 116 -0.27 12.16 20.95
N PRO A 117 0.93 12.70 20.74
CA PRO A 117 2.17 11.92 20.76
C PRO A 117 2.40 11.20 22.09
N GLU A 118 1.95 11.81 23.19
CA GLU A 118 2.06 11.29 24.56
C GLU A 118 1.28 9.98 24.70
N ILE A 119 0.00 9.96 24.31
CA ILE A 119 -0.84 8.77 24.36
C ILE A 119 -0.32 7.68 23.40
N ARG A 120 0.13 8.06 22.21
CA ARG A 120 0.75 7.09 21.27
C ARG A 120 1.98 6.43 21.89
N LYS A 121 2.83 7.21 22.57
CA LYS A 121 4.03 6.70 23.23
C LYS A 121 3.66 5.78 24.41
N GLU A 122 2.71 6.19 25.23
CA GLU A 122 2.22 5.39 26.37
C GLU A 122 1.69 4.03 25.89
N VAL A 123 0.74 4.01 24.96
CA VAL A 123 0.13 2.78 24.45
C VAL A 123 1.13 1.87 23.73
N ARG A 124 2.13 2.46 23.05
CA ARG A 124 3.20 1.70 22.39
C ARG A 124 4.06 0.91 23.36
N LEU A 125 4.28 1.44 24.57
CA LEU A 125 5.11 0.82 25.62
C LEU A 125 4.33 -0.19 26.46
N MET A 126 2.98 -0.19 26.42
CA MET A 126 2.16 -1.12 27.21
C MET A 126 2.35 -2.58 26.76
N ASP A 127 2.27 -3.48 27.74
CA ASP A 127 2.17 -4.92 27.47
C ASP A 127 0.90 -5.22 26.64
N PRO A 128 0.95 -6.14 25.66
CA PRO A 128 -0.24 -6.50 24.88
C PRO A 128 -1.45 -6.95 25.71
N LYS A 129 -1.24 -7.63 26.83
CA LYS A 129 -2.34 -8.06 27.72
C LYS A 129 -2.99 -6.87 28.43
N GLU A 130 -2.19 -5.87 28.81
CA GLU A 130 -2.70 -4.64 29.40
C GLU A 130 -3.52 -3.84 28.42
N VAL A 131 -3.07 -3.74 27.14
CA VAL A 131 -3.85 -3.10 26.07
C VAL A 131 -5.23 -3.76 25.92
N VAL A 132 -5.30 -5.09 25.91
CA VAL A 132 -6.56 -5.81 25.81
C VAL A 132 -7.44 -5.57 27.03
N ALA A 133 -6.88 -5.61 28.24
CA ALA A 133 -7.63 -5.39 29.49
C ALA A 133 -8.27 -4.00 29.57
N LYS A 134 -7.62 -2.97 29.01
CA LYS A 134 -8.15 -1.61 28.95
C LYS A 134 -9.22 -1.38 27.87
N LEU A 135 -9.37 -2.30 26.91
CA LEU A 135 -10.40 -2.24 25.86
C LEU A 135 -11.73 -2.89 26.25
N GLU A 136 -12.07 -2.98 27.53
CA GLU A 136 -13.14 -3.78 28.13
C GLU A 136 -14.57 -3.64 27.55
N LYS A 137 -14.82 -2.69 26.63
CA LYS A 137 -16.14 -2.45 26.05
C LYS A 137 -16.06 -2.26 24.52
N GLY A 138 -16.14 -3.37 23.81
CA GLY A 138 -16.18 -3.32 22.34
C GLY A 138 -15.68 -4.60 21.69
N THR A 139 -15.70 -4.64 20.37
CA THR A 139 -15.09 -5.74 19.61
C THR A 139 -13.57 -5.58 19.65
N VAL A 140 -12.89 -6.32 20.52
CA VAL A 140 -11.42 -6.32 20.61
C VAL A 140 -10.83 -6.86 19.29
N PRO A 141 -10.10 -6.09 18.50
CA PRO A 141 -9.46 -6.59 17.28
C PRO A 141 -8.49 -7.73 17.59
N ARG A 142 -8.33 -8.67 16.66
CA ARG A 142 -7.37 -9.79 16.83
C ARG A 142 -5.91 -9.37 16.72
N ASP A 143 -5.64 -8.26 16.05
CA ASP A 143 -4.30 -7.76 15.76
C ASP A 143 -3.89 -6.69 16.77
N ILE A 144 -2.69 -6.82 17.34
CA ILE A 144 -2.18 -5.92 18.39
C ILE A 144 -2.05 -4.46 17.92
N GLN A 145 -1.74 -4.21 16.65
CA GLN A 145 -1.64 -2.84 16.15
C GLN A 145 -3.02 -2.17 16.11
N ARG A 146 -4.05 -2.93 15.72
CA ARG A 146 -5.44 -2.46 15.75
C ARG A 146 -5.95 -2.29 17.18
N GLN A 147 -5.56 -3.20 18.09
CA GLN A 147 -5.87 -3.06 19.52
C GLN A 147 -5.26 -1.79 20.10
N ARG A 148 -3.98 -1.55 19.84
CA ARG A 148 -3.30 -0.31 20.26
C ARG A 148 -3.99 0.93 19.68
N ARG A 149 -4.33 0.91 18.39
CA ARG A 149 -5.04 2.03 17.76
C ARG A 149 -6.42 2.27 18.39
N ALA A 150 -7.17 1.23 18.71
CA ALA A 150 -8.45 1.34 19.39
C ALA A 150 -8.29 1.95 20.81
N LEU A 151 -7.26 1.52 21.54
CA LEU A 151 -6.96 2.06 22.88
C LEU A 151 -6.48 3.53 22.81
N GLU A 152 -5.63 3.88 21.85
CA GLU A 152 -5.21 5.27 21.60
C GLU A 152 -6.42 6.20 21.43
N ILE A 153 -7.38 5.80 20.59
CA ILE A 153 -8.59 6.58 20.35
C ILE A 153 -9.45 6.67 21.59
N LEU A 154 -9.61 5.56 22.32
CA LEU A 154 -10.39 5.53 23.57
C LEU A 154 -9.80 6.46 24.62
N LEU A 155 -8.48 6.45 24.81
CA LEU A 155 -7.80 7.30 25.78
C LEU A 155 -7.83 8.80 25.40
N GLU A 156 -7.70 9.10 24.09
CA GLU A 156 -7.74 10.47 23.60
C GLU A 156 -9.13 11.10 23.70
N THR A 157 -10.18 10.32 23.38
CA THR A 157 -11.52 10.87 23.11
C THR A 157 -12.58 10.43 24.12
N GLY A 158 -12.30 9.40 24.93
CA GLY A 158 -13.29 8.74 25.77
C GLY A 158 -14.34 7.90 24.99
N GLN A 159 -14.21 7.82 23.67
CA GLN A 159 -15.14 7.07 22.80
C GLN A 159 -14.43 5.88 22.13
N PRO A 160 -15.11 4.73 21.96
CA PRO A 160 -14.56 3.60 21.23
C PRO A 160 -14.38 3.94 19.75
N ILE A 161 -13.41 3.31 19.09
CA ILE A 161 -13.11 3.56 17.67
C ILE A 161 -14.31 3.31 16.75
N GLU A 162 -15.19 2.38 17.10
CA GLU A 162 -16.41 2.04 16.37
C GLU A 162 -17.39 3.22 16.29
N TYR A 163 -17.41 4.07 17.31
CA TYR A 163 -18.22 5.30 17.28
C TYR A 163 -17.86 6.15 16.05
N PHE A 164 -16.58 6.41 15.84
CA PHE A 164 -16.09 7.21 14.70
C PHE A 164 -16.23 6.46 13.36
N GLN A 165 -16.09 5.13 13.37
CA GLN A 165 -16.25 4.32 12.16
C GLN A 165 -17.68 4.30 11.64
N ASN A 166 -18.67 4.52 12.51
CA ASN A 166 -20.08 4.57 12.17
C ASN A 166 -20.55 6.00 11.76
N LEU A 167 -19.72 7.02 11.93
CA LEU A 167 -20.01 8.36 11.46
C LEU A 167 -19.91 8.45 9.92
N PRO A 168 -20.60 9.43 9.29
CA PRO A 168 -20.46 9.68 7.87
C PRO A 168 -18.99 9.88 7.48
N LYS A 169 -18.55 9.16 6.47
CA LYS A 169 -17.16 9.25 5.98
C LYS A 169 -16.95 10.53 5.19
N LYS A 170 -15.77 11.12 5.32
CA LYS A 170 -15.33 12.24 4.50
C LYS A 170 -14.88 11.73 3.14
N ASN A 171 -15.61 12.10 2.08
CA ASN A 171 -15.17 11.87 0.72
C ASN A 171 -14.16 12.95 0.31
N TYR A 172 -13.13 12.54 -0.41
CA TYR A 172 -12.04 13.41 -0.85
C TYR A 172 -12.16 13.81 -2.32
N ILE A 173 -12.79 12.97 -3.13
CA ILE A 173 -12.94 13.17 -4.58
C ILE A 173 -14.38 12.80 -4.96
N ASP A 174 -15.02 13.66 -5.76
CA ASP A 174 -16.31 13.36 -6.38
C ASP A 174 -16.08 12.88 -7.82
N ALA A 175 -15.96 11.57 -7.98
CA ALA A 175 -15.64 10.93 -9.27
C ALA A 175 -16.42 9.62 -9.44
N ASP A 176 -16.50 9.16 -10.69
CA ASP A 176 -17.00 7.83 -11.03
C ASP A 176 -15.82 6.87 -11.11
N PHE A 177 -15.72 5.95 -10.16
CA PHE A 177 -14.62 4.99 -10.08
C PHE A 177 -14.92 3.72 -10.85
N TYR A 178 -13.97 3.27 -11.67
CA TYR A 178 -14.02 2.05 -12.47
C TYR A 178 -12.97 1.04 -11.96
N PRO A 179 -13.29 0.27 -10.91
CA PRO A 179 -12.32 -0.64 -10.30
C PRO A 179 -12.18 -1.95 -11.07
N VAL A 180 -10.93 -2.28 -11.39
CA VAL A 180 -10.51 -3.56 -11.96
C VAL A 180 -9.50 -4.19 -11.01
N VAL A 181 -9.69 -5.47 -10.68
CA VAL A 181 -8.79 -6.23 -9.81
C VAL A 181 -8.15 -7.36 -10.61
N LEU A 182 -6.83 -7.32 -10.74
CA LEU A 182 -6.06 -8.35 -11.42
C LEU A 182 -5.67 -9.46 -10.44
N LEU A 183 -6.33 -10.61 -10.54
CA LEU A 183 -6.11 -11.79 -9.68
C LEU A 183 -5.65 -13.01 -10.50
N PRO A 184 -4.39 -13.09 -10.90
CA PRO A 184 -3.87 -14.25 -11.63
C PRO A 184 -3.91 -15.51 -10.76
N PRO A 185 -3.85 -16.72 -11.36
CA PRO A 185 -3.69 -17.98 -10.63
C PRO A 185 -2.50 -17.92 -9.68
N ARG A 186 -2.66 -18.54 -8.49
CA ARG A 186 -1.68 -18.47 -7.40
C ARG A 186 -0.30 -18.96 -7.80
N GLU A 187 -0.23 -20.04 -8.58
CA GLU A 187 1.02 -20.62 -9.06
C GLU A 187 1.79 -19.62 -9.94
N LYS A 188 1.09 -18.98 -10.88
CA LYS A 188 1.67 -17.93 -11.75
C LYS A 188 2.17 -16.74 -10.93
N LEU A 189 1.40 -16.34 -9.90
CA LEU A 189 1.78 -15.23 -9.02
C LEU A 189 3.05 -15.56 -8.24
N TYR A 190 3.15 -16.76 -7.68
CA TYR A 190 4.30 -17.20 -6.89
C TYR A 190 5.56 -17.34 -7.73
N ALA A 191 5.47 -17.88 -8.93
CA ALA A 191 6.59 -17.94 -9.88
C ALA A 191 7.11 -16.54 -10.25
N ARG A 192 6.19 -15.57 -10.45
CA ARG A 192 6.57 -14.17 -10.71
C ARG A 192 7.23 -13.49 -9.50
N ILE A 193 6.79 -13.78 -8.28
CA ILE A 193 7.39 -13.27 -7.05
C ILE A 193 8.83 -13.79 -6.92
N GLU A 194 9.05 -15.07 -7.17
CA GLU A 194 10.37 -15.68 -7.12
C GLU A 194 11.33 -15.10 -8.17
N LYS A 195 10.89 -15.03 -9.44
CA LYS A 195 11.68 -14.41 -10.51
C LYS A 195 12.04 -12.95 -10.18
N ARG A 196 11.09 -12.19 -9.63
CA ARG A 196 11.29 -10.80 -9.24
C ARG A 196 12.33 -10.66 -8.12
N LEU A 197 12.32 -11.56 -7.12
CA LEU A 197 13.31 -11.53 -6.06
C LEU A 197 14.73 -11.79 -6.60
N ILE A 198 14.89 -12.74 -7.52
CA ILE A 198 16.18 -12.98 -8.20
C ILE A 198 16.64 -11.69 -8.90
N GLN A 199 15.77 -11.07 -9.69
CA GLN A 199 16.10 -9.81 -10.37
C GLN A 199 16.50 -8.69 -9.38
N MET A 200 15.81 -8.55 -8.25
CA MET A 200 16.17 -7.57 -7.23
C MET A 200 17.57 -7.81 -6.65
N LEU A 201 17.93 -9.06 -6.42
CA LEU A 201 19.28 -9.45 -5.95
C LEU A 201 20.35 -9.13 -6.99
N GLU A 202 20.08 -9.38 -8.28
CA GLU A 202 20.96 -9.04 -9.39
C GLU A 202 21.12 -7.51 -9.57
N GLN A 203 20.11 -6.73 -9.22
CA GLN A 203 20.09 -5.26 -9.27
C GLN A 203 20.67 -4.58 -8.03
N ASN A 204 21.40 -5.31 -7.17
CA ASN A 204 22.02 -4.77 -5.96
C ASN A 204 21.04 -4.21 -4.90
N VAL A 205 19.91 -4.88 -4.68
CA VAL A 205 18.92 -4.49 -3.62
C VAL A 205 19.55 -4.40 -2.23
N VAL A 206 20.62 -5.16 -1.97
CA VAL A 206 21.39 -5.10 -0.70
C VAL A 206 22.02 -3.72 -0.52
N GLU A 207 22.64 -3.18 -1.57
CA GLU A 207 23.23 -1.84 -1.53
C GLU A 207 22.17 -0.74 -1.34
N GLU A 208 20.99 -0.91 -1.93
CA GLU A 208 19.86 -0.01 -1.70
C GLU A 208 19.49 0.07 -0.21
N VAL A 209 19.41 -1.09 0.48
CA VAL A 209 19.09 -1.12 1.92
C VAL A 209 20.28 -0.64 2.76
N GLN A 210 21.53 -0.87 2.36
CA GLN A 210 22.70 -0.28 3.02
C GLN A 210 22.66 1.26 2.99
N LYS A 211 22.34 1.85 1.84
CA LYS A 211 22.16 3.31 1.69
C LYS A 211 21.03 3.83 2.57
N LEU A 212 19.93 3.07 2.67
CA LEU A 212 18.82 3.41 3.55
C LEU A 212 19.26 3.49 5.02
N LEU A 213 20.07 2.53 5.49
CA LEU A 213 20.60 2.52 6.87
C LEU A 213 21.51 3.71 7.14
N VAL A 214 22.40 4.04 6.20
CA VAL A 214 23.31 5.21 6.32
C VAL A 214 22.53 6.51 6.39
N SER A 215 21.37 6.62 5.75
CA SER A 215 20.51 7.81 5.77
C SER A 215 19.74 7.98 7.09
N SER A 216 19.97 7.14 8.11
CA SER A 216 19.26 7.14 9.40
C SER A 216 17.74 7.03 9.23
N ALA A 217 17.29 6.30 8.22
CA ALA A 217 15.88 6.07 7.95
C ALA A 217 15.17 5.44 9.16
N SER A 218 14.05 6.03 9.56
CA SER A 218 13.30 5.59 10.75
C SER A 218 11.79 5.47 10.51
N GLY A 219 11.33 5.95 9.39
CA GLY A 219 9.91 6.09 9.07
C GLY A 219 9.18 4.80 8.70
N GLY A 220 8.10 4.99 7.98
CA GLY A 220 7.28 3.90 7.43
C GLY A 220 8.04 3.00 6.45
N VAL A 221 9.07 3.53 5.78
CA VAL A 221 9.95 2.81 4.85
C VAL A 221 10.58 1.55 5.46
N MET A 222 10.92 1.57 6.75
CA MET A 222 11.52 0.43 7.47
C MET A 222 10.58 -0.77 7.62
N LYS A 223 9.28 -0.58 7.34
CA LYS A 223 8.26 -1.65 7.38
C LYS A 223 8.11 -2.36 6.04
N ALA A 224 8.80 -1.93 5.00
CA ALA A 224 8.74 -2.58 3.69
C ALA A 224 9.29 -4.02 3.79
N ILE A 225 8.60 -4.95 3.12
CA ILE A 225 9.01 -6.36 3.10
C ILE A 225 10.39 -6.47 2.47
N GLY A 226 11.29 -7.14 3.15
CA GLY A 226 12.67 -7.34 2.73
C GLY A 226 13.67 -6.42 3.43
N VAL A 227 13.26 -5.27 3.95
CA VAL A 227 14.18 -4.35 4.66
C VAL A 227 14.80 -5.05 5.87
N ARG A 228 13.97 -5.61 6.75
CA ARG A 228 14.46 -6.26 7.96
C ARG A 228 15.33 -7.47 7.64
N GLU A 229 14.91 -8.28 6.69
CA GLU A 229 15.63 -9.48 6.29
C GLU A 229 17.00 -9.16 5.67
N LEU A 230 17.08 -8.09 4.87
CA LEU A 230 18.35 -7.63 4.31
C LEU A 230 19.24 -6.96 5.36
N ILE A 231 18.67 -6.27 6.35
CA ILE A 231 19.43 -5.77 7.50
C ILE A 231 20.05 -6.93 8.28
N ASP A 232 19.30 -8.01 8.53
CA ASP A 232 19.83 -9.21 9.20
C ASP A 232 21.02 -9.80 8.45
N PHE A 233 21.02 -9.79 7.12
CA PHE A 233 22.15 -10.19 6.29
C PHE A 233 23.32 -9.20 6.39
N ILE A 234 23.08 -7.90 6.24
CA ILE A 234 24.11 -6.84 6.29
C ILE A 234 24.85 -6.88 7.63
N GLU A 235 24.13 -7.10 8.72
CA GLU A 235 24.67 -7.20 10.08
C GLU A 235 25.20 -8.62 10.40
N LYS A 236 25.30 -9.50 9.41
CA LYS A 236 25.84 -10.87 9.53
C LYS A 236 25.08 -11.77 10.52
N ARG A 237 23.79 -11.50 10.76
CA ARG A 237 22.91 -12.38 11.56
C ARG A 237 22.42 -13.61 10.79
N CYS A 238 22.45 -13.55 9.47
CA CYS A 238 22.17 -14.69 8.59
C CYS A 238 22.94 -14.55 7.26
N ASP A 239 22.97 -15.59 6.43
CA ASP A 239 23.46 -15.52 5.07
C ASP A 239 22.40 -14.95 4.10
N LEU A 240 22.84 -14.61 2.87
CA LEU A 240 21.97 -14.03 1.85
C LEU A 240 20.86 -14.99 1.41
N GLN A 241 21.14 -16.29 1.36
CA GLN A 241 20.15 -17.30 1.00
C GLN A 241 19.01 -17.33 2.03
N THR A 242 19.35 -17.38 3.31
CA THR A 242 18.36 -17.32 4.41
C THR A 242 17.53 -16.03 4.36
N ALA A 243 18.15 -14.87 4.10
CA ALA A 243 17.43 -13.62 3.95
C ALA A 243 16.47 -13.67 2.75
N ALA A 244 16.92 -14.16 1.60
CA ALA A 244 16.11 -14.29 0.38
C ALA A 244 14.90 -15.24 0.60
N GLU A 245 15.08 -16.36 1.25
CA GLU A 245 14.01 -17.31 1.59
C GLU A 245 12.94 -16.67 2.49
N LYS A 246 13.35 -15.89 3.50
CA LYS A 246 12.45 -15.14 4.37
C LYS A 246 11.68 -14.05 3.60
N ILE A 247 12.35 -13.31 2.71
CA ILE A 247 11.70 -12.30 1.85
C ILE A 247 10.67 -12.97 0.95
N LEU A 248 11.02 -14.08 0.33
CA LEU A 248 10.11 -14.83 -0.54
C LEU A 248 8.86 -15.29 0.21
N LEU A 249 9.02 -15.84 1.40
CA LEU A 249 7.90 -16.28 2.25
C LEU A 249 7.03 -15.11 2.67
N SER A 250 7.63 -14.03 3.16
CA SER A 250 6.93 -12.80 3.59
C SER A 250 6.14 -12.19 2.43
N THR A 251 6.72 -12.16 1.23
CA THR A 251 6.08 -11.63 0.01
C THR A 251 4.91 -12.52 -0.44
N ARG A 252 5.05 -13.84 -0.41
CA ARG A 252 3.96 -14.79 -0.71
C ARG A 252 2.80 -14.63 0.28
N HIS A 253 3.08 -14.46 1.57
CA HIS A 253 2.08 -14.19 2.59
C HIS A 253 1.37 -12.84 2.36
N TYR A 254 2.12 -11.82 1.99
CA TYR A 254 1.55 -10.52 1.65
C TYR A 254 0.64 -10.59 0.43
N ALA A 255 1.08 -11.22 -0.65
CA ALA A 255 0.28 -11.44 -1.84
C ALA A 255 -1.03 -12.21 -1.52
N LYS A 256 -0.96 -13.25 -0.68
CA LYS A 256 -2.15 -13.98 -0.21
C LYS A 256 -3.12 -13.07 0.54
N ARG A 257 -2.62 -12.22 1.46
CA ARG A 257 -3.46 -11.24 2.18
C ARG A 257 -4.13 -10.24 1.23
N GLN A 258 -3.37 -9.72 0.23
CA GLN A 258 -3.93 -8.83 -0.78
C GLN A 258 -5.03 -9.52 -1.62
N MET A 259 -4.79 -10.75 -2.10
CA MET A 259 -5.80 -11.52 -2.84
C MET A 259 -7.10 -11.72 -2.04
N THR A 260 -6.97 -12.08 -0.76
CA THR A 260 -8.11 -12.24 0.14
C THR A 260 -8.83 -10.91 0.35
N TRP A 261 -8.09 -9.84 0.59
CA TRP A 261 -8.65 -8.51 0.80
C TRP A 261 -9.45 -8.04 -0.43
N PHE A 262 -8.87 -8.10 -1.63
CA PHE A 262 -9.55 -7.66 -2.85
C PHE A 262 -10.83 -8.43 -3.13
N ARG A 263 -10.84 -9.74 -2.90
CA ARG A 263 -12.06 -10.56 -3.10
C ARG A 263 -13.20 -10.16 -2.18
N HIS A 264 -12.92 -9.73 -0.95
CA HIS A 264 -13.95 -9.42 0.04
C HIS A 264 -14.30 -7.93 0.11
N GLN A 265 -13.35 -7.06 -0.15
CA GLN A 265 -13.51 -5.62 0.05
C GLN A 265 -13.78 -4.82 -1.23
N MET A 266 -13.66 -5.46 -2.40
CA MET A 266 -13.97 -4.86 -3.70
C MET A 266 -14.91 -5.77 -4.52
N PRO A 267 -16.10 -6.13 -4.00
CA PRO A 267 -17.00 -7.08 -4.66
C PRO A 267 -17.57 -6.56 -5.99
N SER A 268 -17.66 -5.25 -6.16
CA SER A 268 -18.14 -4.60 -7.39
C SER A 268 -17.06 -4.44 -8.47
N ALA A 269 -15.80 -4.76 -8.17
CA ALA A 269 -14.73 -4.63 -9.14
C ALA A 269 -14.79 -5.72 -10.21
N LYS A 270 -14.46 -5.36 -11.46
CA LYS A 270 -14.25 -6.35 -12.51
C LYS A 270 -12.98 -7.15 -12.21
N ILE A 271 -13.10 -8.47 -12.07
CA ILE A 271 -11.96 -9.35 -11.77
C ILE A 271 -11.38 -9.89 -13.08
N LEU A 272 -10.09 -9.64 -13.30
CA LEU A 272 -9.31 -10.18 -14.41
C LEU A 272 -8.31 -11.23 -13.92
N LYS A 273 -8.13 -12.30 -14.69
CA LYS A 273 -7.10 -13.32 -14.45
C LYS A 273 -5.83 -13.05 -15.26
N THR A 274 -5.98 -12.32 -16.35
CA THR A 274 -4.90 -11.89 -17.27
C THR A 274 -4.94 -10.38 -17.47
N PRO A 275 -3.79 -9.72 -17.73
CA PRO A 275 -3.73 -8.28 -17.90
C PRO A 275 -4.11 -7.87 -19.34
N GLU A 276 -5.38 -7.91 -19.69
CA GLU A 276 -5.87 -7.51 -21.00
C GLU A 276 -6.51 -6.12 -20.97
N VAL A 277 -5.97 -5.19 -21.75
CA VAL A 277 -6.39 -3.77 -21.76
C VAL A 277 -7.80 -3.62 -22.32
N THR A 278 -8.19 -4.41 -23.28
CA THR A 278 -9.53 -4.41 -23.87
C THR A 278 -10.62 -4.60 -22.84
N ASP A 279 -10.34 -5.42 -21.82
CA ASP A 279 -11.25 -5.66 -20.71
C ASP A 279 -11.48 -4.45 -19.79
N VAL A 280 -10.56 -3.50 -19.80
CA VAL A 280 -10.65 -2.29 -18.97
C VAL A 280 -11.36 -1.17 -19.72
N ILE A 281 -11.09 -1.02 -21.01
CA ILE A 281 -11.64 0.06 -21.84
C ILE A 281 -13.16 -0.08 -22.04
N THR A 282 -13.69 -1.30 -21.96
CA THR A 282 -15.12 -1.58 -22.12
C THR A 282 -15.98 -1.22 -20.89
N LEU A 283 -15.38 -0.69 -19.82
CA LEU A 283 -16.06 -0.16 -18.63
C LEU A 283 -16.43 1.31 -18.82
#